data_9536f94cb03cedceca37b34fafd3b342
#
_entry.id   9536f94cb03cedceca37b34fafd3b342
#
_cell.length_a   1.000
_cell.length_b   1.000
_cell.length_c   1.000
_cell.angle_alpha   90.00
_cell.angle_beta   90.00
_cell.angle_gamma   90.00
#
_symmetry.space_group_name_H-M   'P 1'
#
loop_
_entity.id
_entity.type
_entity.pdbx_description
1 polymer ?
#
loop_
_entity_poly.entity_id
_entity_poly.type
_entity_poly.pdbx_seq_one_letter_code
_entity_poly.pdbx_strand_id
1 'polypeptide(L)'
;MIQRFRFGSPLPTDSVVQELPVSEGAVPFLTAEADGEWSYAMAPDAVVYGLGEMPRGINKRGWHYVANNTDESHHGEDKRSYYGAHNFLLIDGGARQEDFGLFIDFPGKVSYDIGYTAYGTLRFSTETPDYDLYVLTGSGPNDIARQFRQLIGRSYIPPKWAFGLAQSRWGY
;
A
#
# COMPACT_ATOMS: atom_id res chain seq x y z
N MET A 1 9.56 -8.26 11.26
CA MET A 1 9.83 -7.04 12.11
C MET A 1 9.13 -5.85 11.47
N ILE A 2 8.58 -4.94 12.27
CA ILE A 2 7.94 -3.70 11.78
C ILE A 2 8.75 -2.52 12.27
N GLN A 3 9.11 -1.62 11.37
CA GLN A 3 9.77 -0.34 11.68
C GLN A 3 8.83 0.79 11.27
N ARG A 4 8.74 1.83 12.12
CA ARG A 4 7.94 3.04 11.87
C ARG A 4 8.86 4.23 11.67
N PHE A 5 8.67 4.96 10.61
CA PHE A 5 9.37 6.21 10.31
C PHE A 5 8.35 7.34 10.25
N ARG A 6 8.64 8.45 10.92
CA ARG A 6 7.74 9.62 10.95
C ARG A 6 8.33 10.77 10.15
N PHE A 7 7.51 11.34 9.29
CA PHE A 7 7.83 12.52 8.49
C PHE A 7 6.87 13.65 8.85
N GLY A 8 7.38 14.86 8.99
CA GLY A 8 6.60 16.04 9.35
C GLY A 8 5.81 15.90 10.64
N SER A 9 4.54 16.30 10.60
CA SER A 9 3.59 16.29 11.72
C SER A 9 2.30 15.57 11.34
N PRO A 10 2.29 14.23 11.26
CA PRO A 10 1.13 13.47 10.81
C PRO A 10 -0.11 13.71 11.68
N LEU A 11 -1.26 13.77 11.02
CA LEU A 11 -2.54 13.74 11.70
C LEU A 11 -2.80 12.33 12.26
N PRO A 12 -3.45 12.20 13.43
CA PRO A 12 -3.93 10.91 13.91
C PRO A 12 -4.92 10.28 12.91
N THR A 13 -4.68 9.04 12.52
CA THR A 13 -5.52 8.33 11.54
C THR A 13 -6.34 7.20 12.15
N ASP A 14 -6.01 6.77 13.37
CA ASP A 14 -6.54 5.55 14.01
C ASP A 14 -6.38 4.27 13.15
N SER A 15 -5.51 4.33 12.14
CA SER A 15 -5.26 3.21 11.21
C SER A 15 -4.52 2.06 11.86
N VAL A 16 -3.76 2.33 12.93
CA VAL A 16 -2.95 1.33 13.63
C VAL A 16 -3.46 1.11 15.04
N VAL A 17 -3.50 -0.16 15.44
CA VAL A 17 -3.89 -0.56 16.82
C VAL A 17 -2.71 -0.85 17.71
N GLN A 18 -1.50 -0.87 17.16
CA GLN A 18 -0.26 -1.11 17.87
C GLN A 18 0.63 0.13 17.75
N GLU A 19 0.82 0.82 18.86
CA GLU A 19 1.78 1.92 18.90
C GLU A 19 3.22 1.38 18.86
N LEU A 20 3.99 1.85 17.88
CA LEU A 20 5.40 1.50 17.71
C LEU A 20 6.27 2.74 17.91
N PRO A 21 7.48 2.59 18.50
CA PRO A 21 8.44 3.67 18.55
C PRO A 21 8.84 4.11 17.15
N VAL A 22 9.15 5.40 17.00
CA VAL A 22 9.70 5.92 15.74
C VAL A 22 11.14 5.44 15.62
N SER A 23 11.46 4.84 14.48
CA SER A 23 12.79 4.38 14.12
C SER A 23 13.64 5.55 13.66
N GLU A 24 14.93 5.48 13.93
CA GLU A 24 15.92 6.44 13.45
C GLU A 24 16.71 5.88 12.27
N GLY A 25 17.32 6.77 11.48
CA GLY A 25 18.19 6.40 10.35
C GLY A 25 17.46 6.30 9.02
N ALA A 26 18.11 5.62 8.07
CA ALA A 26 17.59 5.47 6.71
C ALA A 26 16.40 4.49 6.67
N VAL A 27 15.43 4.79 5.83
CA VAL A 27 14.30 3.88 5.56
C VAL A 27 14.83 2.69 4.74
N PRO A 28 14.65 1.44 5.21
CA PRO A 28 15.12 0.27 4.47
C PRO A 28 14.48 0.19 3.08
N PHE A 29 15.22 -0.32 2.12
CA PHE A 29 14.84 -0.55 0.71
C PHE A 29 14.57 0.72 -0.10
N LEU A 30 14.25 1.84 0.52
CA LEU A 30 13.81 3.06 -0.15
C LEU A 30 14.94 4.08 -0.28
N THR A 31 14.91 4.81 -1.38
CA THR A 31 15.73 6.00 -1.62
C THR A 31 14.83 7.22 -1.61
N ALA A 32 15.19 8.22 -0.81
CA ALA A 32 14.54 9.52 -0.87
C ALA A 32 14.98 10.26 -2.14
N GLU A 33 14.02 10.68 -2.94
CA GLU A 33 14.23 11.46 -4.15
C GLU A 33 13.99 12.94 -3.88
N ALA A 34 14.26 13.77 -4.88
CA ALA A 34 13.85 15.16 -4.85
C ALA A 34 12.31 15.27 -4.72
N ASP A 35 11.84 16.40 -4.22
CA ASP A 35 10.41 16.73 -4.13
C ASP A 35 9.56 15.82 -3.23
N GLY A 36 10.20 15.11 -2.29
CA GLY A 36 9.50 14.26 -1.31
C GLY A 36 8.99 12.93 -1.87
N GLU A 37 9.44 12.54 -3.05
CA GLU A 37 9.20 11.21 -3.62
C GLU A 37 10.10 10.16 -2.99
N TRP A 38 9.62 8.92 -2.96
CA TRP A 38 10.42 7.74 -2.60
C TRP A 38 10.50 6.78 -3.76
N SER A 39 11.65 6.15 -3.92
CA SER A 39 11.86 5.13 -4.94
C SER A 39 12.39 3.82 -4.38
N TYR A 40 12.09 2.73 -5.08
CA TYR A 40 12.65 1.39 -4.87
C TYR A 40 13.03 0.76 -6.21
N ALA A 41 14.24 0.25 -6.30
CA ALA A 41 14.72 -0.47 -7.49
C ALA A 41 14.24 -1.92 -7.45
N MET A 42 13.27 -2.26 -8.29
CA MET A 42 12.66 -3.59 -8.39
C MET A 42 13.50 -4.54 -9.25
N ALA A 43 13.70 -5.77 -8.77
CA ALA A 43 14.23 -6.83 -9.62
C ALA A 43 13.33 -7.10 -10.85
N PRO A 44 13.86 -7.67 -11.95
CA PRO A 44 13.05 -7.96 -13.14
C PRO A 44 11.87 -8.90 -12.89
N ASP A 45 12.00 -9.81 -11.94
CA ASP A 45 11.03 -10.82 -11.52
C ASP A 45 10.23 -10.42 -10.26
N ALA A 46 10.45 -9.23 -9.71
CA ALA A 46 9.69 -8.73 -8.57
C ALA A 46 8.21 -8.56 -8.89
N VAL A 47 7.36 -8.89 -7.93
CA VAL A 47 5.90 -8.75 -7.99
C VAL A 47 5.43 -7.80 -6.89
N VAL A 48 4.48 -6.92 -7.21
CA VAL A 48 3.92 -5.97 -6.27
C VAL A 48 2.43 -6.24 -6.09
N TYR A 49 2.02 -6.49 -4.85
CA TYR A 49 0.63 -6.73 -4.46
C TYR A 49 0.11 -5.59 -3.59
N GLY A 50 -1.21 -5.43 -3.51
CA GLY A 50 -1.84 -4.51 -2.55
C GLY A 50 -2.69 -3.43 -3.18
N LEU A 51 -2.72 -2.25 -2.55
CA LEU A 51 -3.49 -1.07 -2.88
C LEU A 51 -5.02 -1.21 -2.74
N GLY A 52 -5.52 -2.33 -2.21
CA GLY A 52 -6.95 -2.55 -2.02
C GLY A 52 -7.70 -2.81 -3.32
N GLU A 53 -8.88 -2.22 -3.46
CA GLU A 53 -9.71 -2.33 -4.66
C GLU A 53 -9.18 -1.39 -5.74
N MET A 54 -8.31 -1.93 -6.59
CA MET A 54 -7.67 -1.21 -7.68
C MET A 54 -7.82 -1.97 -8.99
N PRO A 55 -7.90 -1.27 -10.13
CA PRO A 55 -7.97 -1.90 -11.44
C PRO A 55 -6.74 -2.75 -11.73
N ARG A 56 -6.80 -3.47 -12.81
CA ARG A 56 -5.76 -4.40 -13.28
C ARG A 56 -5.58 -5.59 -12.34
N GLY A 57 -4.79 -6.54 -12.69
CA GLY A 57 -4.63 -7.80 -11.99
C GLY A 57 -4.03 -7.69 -10.58
N ILE A 58 -3.72 -8.85 -10.01
CA ILE A 58 -3.12 -8.97 -8.67
C ILE A 58 -1.73 -8.33 -8.62
N ASN A 59 -0.89 -8.55 -9.64
CA ASN A 59 0.38 -7.86 -9.78
C ASN A 59 0.15 -6.43 -10.27
N LYS A 60 0.52 -5.47 -9.45
CA LYS A 60 0.32 -4.04 -9.70
C LYS A 60 1.40 -3.41 -10.58
N ARG A 61 2.44 -4.15 -10.96
CA ARG A 61 3.52 -3.64 -11.81
C ARG A 61 3.04 -3.25 -13.21
N GLY A 62 3.61 -2.17 -13.74
CA GLY A 62 3.34 -1.67 -15.08
C GLY A 62 2.26 -0.61 -15.18
N TRP A 63 1.86 0.01 -14.05
CA TRP A 63 0.82 1.03 -14.06
C TRP A 63 0.99 2.12 -13.01
N HIS A 64 0.21 3.20 -13.18
CA HIS A 64 0.01 4.23 -12.16
C HIS A 64 -1.25 3.96 -11.36
N TYR A 65 -1.16 4.19 -10.04
CA TYR A 65 -2.30 4.14 -9.15
C TYR A 65 -2.37 5.41 -8.31
N VAL A 66 -3.56 5.73 -7.85
CA VAL A 66 -3.79 6.80 -6.90
C VAL A 66 -4.66 6.24 -5.79
N ALA A 67 -4.11 6.09 -4.59
CA ALA A 67 -4.91 5.73 -3.43
C ALA A 67 -5.71 6.96 -3.00
N ASN A 68 -6.94 7.02 -3.48
CA ASN A 68 -7.90 8.10 -3.21
C ASN A 68 -9.30 7.54 -3.46
N ASN A 69 -10.01 7.17 -2.40
CA ASN A 69 -11.33 6.57 -2.50
C ASN A 69 -12.28 7.51 -3.25
N THR A 70 -12.81 7.04 -4.37
CA THR A 70 -13.68 7.82 -5.25
C THR A 70 -14.95 7.07 -5.55
N ASP A 71 -16.06 7.78 -5.71
CA ASP A 71 -17.30 7.23 -6.23
C ASP A 71 -17.22 7.10 -7.76
N GLU A 72 -16.60 6.01 -8.21
CA GLU A 72 -16.36 5.74 -9.63
C GLU A 72 -17.37 4.71 -10.14
N SER A 73 -18.30 5.15 -10.96
CA SER A 73 -19.36 4.31 -11.53
C SER A 73 -18.90 3.40 -12.68
N HIS A 74 -17.75 3.69 -13.30
CA HIS A 74 -17.22 2.95 -14.43
C HIS A 74 -15.91 2.24 -14.04
N HIS A 75 -15.99 0.98 -13.72
CA HIS A 75 -14.85 0.16 -13.29
C HIS A 75 -14.03 -0.36 -14.49
N GLY A 76 -13.43 0.58 -15.24
CA GLY A 76 -12.55 0.24 -16.36
C GLY A 76 -11.10 0.07 -15.94
N GLU A 77 -10.35 -0.72 -16.70
CA GLU A 77 -8.91 -0.97 -16.48
C GLU A 77 -8.03 0.28 -16.71
N ASP A 78 -8.59 1.34 -17.26
CA ASP A 78 -7.96 2.64 -17.47
C ASP A 78 -7.97 3.55 -16.22
N LYS A 79 -8.73 3.19 -15.20
CA LYS A 79 -8.84 3.95 -13.96
C LYS A 79 -7.59 3.82 -13.10
N ARG A 80 -7.39 4.78 -12.23
CA ARG A 80 -6.26 4.81 -11.27
C ARG A 80 -6.68 4.54 -9.84
N SER A 81 -7.97 4.64 -9.53
CA SER A 81 -8.56 4.43 -8.22
C SER A 81 -10.00 3.93 -8.34
N TYR A 82 -10.47 3.24 -7.29
CA TYR A 82 -11.86 2.83 -7.11
C TYR A 82 -12.35 3.21 -5.71
N TYR A 83 -13.39 2.54 -5.21
CA TYR A 83 -14.04 2.84 -3.93
C TYR A 83 -13.17 2.50 -2.71
N GLY A 84 -12.38 1.45 -2.76
CA GLY A 84 -11.68 0.87 -1.62
C GLY A 84 -10.15 0.93 -1.74
N ALA A 85 -9.57 2.12 -1.98
CA ALA A 85 -8.12 2.29 -2.01
C ALA A 85 -7.49 2.04 -0.63
N HIS A 86 -6.28 1.49 -0.62
CA HIS A 86 -5.56 1.12 0.58
C HIS A 86 -4.05 1.29 0.41
N ASN A 87 -3.41 2.02 1.33
CA ASN A 87 -1.99 2.40 1.22
C ASN A 87 -1.01 1.30 1.70
N PHE A 88 -1.32 0.04 1.48
CA PHE A 88 -0.42 -1.08 1.76
C PHE A 88 0.03 -1.75 0.48
N LEU A 89 1.35 -1.93 0.35
CA LEU A 89 2.01 -2.71 -0.68
C LEU A 89 2.76 -3.88 -0.04
N LEU A 90 2.70 -5.02 -0.68
CA LEU A 90 3.57 -6.15 -0.41
C LEU A 90 4.43 -6.38 -1.65
N ILE A 91 5.72 -6.25 -1.50
CA ILE A 91 6.73 -6.44 -2.54
C ILE A 91 7.34 -7.83 -2.34
N ASP A 92 7.13 -8.70 -3.30
CA ASP A 92 7.87 -9.95 -3.47
C ASP A 92 9.11 -9.60 -4.30
N GLY A 93 10.27 -9.70 -3.68
CA GLY A 93 11.56 -9.29 -4.27
C GLY A 93 12.05 -10.23 -5.37
N GLY A 94 11.35 -11.33 -5.61
CA GLY A 94 11.77 -12.36 -6.56
C GLY A 94 13.00 -13.14 -6.07
N ALA A 95 13.75 -13.72 -7.00
CA ALA A 95 14.89 -14.57 -6.67
C ALA A 95 16.12 -13.82 -6.11
N ARG A 96 16.16 -12.50 -6.20
CA ARG A 96 17.36 -11.69 -5.96
C ARG A 96 17.25 -10.64 -4.87
N GLN A 97 16.06 -10.36 -4.38
CA GLN A 97 15.81 -9.33 -3.38
C GLN A 97 14.94 -9.87 -2.27
N GLU A 98 14.96 -9.20 -1.13
CA GLU A 98 14.10 -9.56 0.02
C GLU A 98 12.66 -9.11 -0.20
N ASP A 99 11.73 -9.87 0.38
CA ASP A 99 10.34 -9.49 0.47
C ASP A 99 10.14 -8.46 1.57
N PHE A 100 9.31 -7.46 1.31
CA PHE A 100 8.94 -6.49 2.34
C PHE A 100 7.55 -5.90 2.10
N GLY A 101 6.98 -5.33 3.15
CA GLY A 101 5.73 -4.58 3.10
C GLY A 101 5.99 -3.08 3.31
N LEU A 102 5.21 -2.26 2.65
CA LEU A 102 5.13 -0.82 2.89
C LEU A 102 3.71 -0.46 3.27
N PHE A 103 3.54 0.28 4.35
CA PHE A 103 2.27 0.90 4.69
C PHE A 103 2.49 2.39 4.92
N ILE A 104 1.83 3.20 4.11
CA ILE A 104 1.85 4.65 4.20
C ILE A 104 0.60 5.08 4.97
N ASP A 105 0.76 5.41 6.23
CA ASP A 105 -0.32 5.89 7.09
C ASP A 105 -0.52 7.40 6.87
N PHE A 106 -1.30 7.68 5.85
CA PHE A 106 -1.62 9.03 5.38
C PHE A 106 -3.10 9.10 5.00
N PRO A 107 -3.87 10.07 5.54
CA PRO A 107 -5.31 10.16 5.29
C PRO A 107 -5.66 10.79 3.93
N GLY A 108 -4.69 11.37 3.23
CA GLY A 108 -4.86 12.00 1.93
C GLY A 108 -4.49 11.08 0.77
N LYS A 109 -4.32 11.69 -0.39
CA LYS A 109 -3.99 11.00 -1.63
C LYS A 109 -2.52 10.56 -1.66
N VAL A 110 -2.29 9.30 -2.03
CA VAL A 110 -0.96 8.76 -2.33
C VAL A 110 -0.92 8.33 -3.79
N SER A 111 0.09 8.81 -4.51
CA SER A 111 0.33 8.45 -5.90
C SER A 111 1.43 7.40 -6.00
N TYR A 112 1.24 6.43 -6.88
CA TYR A 112 2.19 5.34 -7.12
C TYR A 112 2.49 5.21 -8.62
N ASP A 113 3.77 5.11 -8.95
CA ASP A 113 4.26 4.62 -10.23
C ASP A 113 4.95 3.28 -9.99
N ILE A 114 4.34 2.20 -10.41
CA ILE A 114 4.87 0.85 -10.17
C ILE A 114 5.42 0.30 -11.49
N GLY A 115 6.57 0.79 -11.91
CA GLY A 115 7.24 0.34 -13.12
C GLY A 115 6.55 0.75 -14.41
N TYR A 116 5.73 1.78 -14.41
CA TYR A 116 5.11 2.32 -15.62
C TYR A 116 6.06 3.26 -16.35
N THR A 117 6.55 4.30 -15.70
CA THR A 117 7.50 5.25 -16.31
C THR A 117 8.87 4.61 -16.49
N ALA A 118 9.33 3.84 -15.50
CA ALA A 118 10.57 3.09 -15.53
C ALA A 118 10.34 1.67 -15.01
N TYR A 119 10.38 0.67 -15.86
CA TYR A 119 9.99 -0.72 -15.56
C TYR A 119 10.62 -1.31 -14.30
N GLY A 120 11.87 -0.97 -14.00
CA GLY A 120 12.60 -1.41 -12.82
C GLY A 120 12.44 -0.54 -11.58
N THR A 121 11.49 0.41 -11.54
CA THR A 121 11.38 1.35 -10.43
C THR A 121 9.95 1.47 -9.94
N LEU A 122 9.76 1.29 -8.64
CA LEU A 122 8.55 1.71 -7.93
C LEU A 122 8.80 3.09 -7.34
N ARG A 123 7.86 4.02 -7.49
CA ARG A 123 7.87 5.32 -6.83
C ARG A 123 6.55 5.56 -6.14
N PHE A 124 6.58 6.33 -5.05
CA PHE A 124 5.37 6.87 -4.46
C PHE A 124 5.62 8.26 -3.89
N SER A 125 4.53 9.04 -3.82
CA SER A 125 4.51 10.37 -3.20
C SER A 125 3.17 10.63 -2.53
N THR A 126 3.19 11.46 -1.51
CA THR A 126 2.05 11.96 -0.75
C THR A 126 1.80 13.44 -1.08
N GLU A 127 0.57 13.93 -0.85
CA GLU A 127 0.24 15.35 -1.08
C GLU A 127 0.96 16.30 -0.13
N THR A 128 1.30 15.82 1.07
CA THR A 128 2.09 16.56 2.07
C THR A 128 3.15 15.65 2.67
N PRO A 129 4.22 16.19 3.27
CA PRO A 129 5.24 15.37 3.90
C PRO A 129 4.86 14.83 5.29
N ASP A 130 3.60 14.95 5.70
CA ASP A 130 3.14 14.66 7.06
C ASP A 130 2.49 13.28 7.14
N TYR A 131 3.29 12.23 7.29
CA TYR A 131 2.80 10.84 7.37
C TYR A 131 3.73 9.94 8.18
N ASP A 132 3.19 8.82 8.63
CA ASP A 132 3.97 7.70 9.14
C ASP A 132 4.15 6.64 8.04
N LEU A 133 5.37 6.15 7.89
CA LEU A 133 5.72 5.05 6.99
C LEU A 133 6.12 3.84 7.80
N TYR A 134 5.48 2.72 7.53
CA TYR A 134 5.82 1.44 8.13
C TYR A 134 6.48 0.53 7.11
N VAL A 135 7.65 0.00 7.48
CA VAL A 135 8.36 -1.02 6.71
C VAL A 135 8.27 -2.34 7.46
N LEU A 136 7.75 -3.36 6.80
CA LEU A 136 7.54 -4.68 7.36
C LEU A 136 8.50 -5.68 6.68
N THR A 137 9.32 -6.35 7.47
CA THR A 137 10.21 -7.41 6.99
C THR A 137 9.87 -8.73 7.64
N GLY A 138 9.99 -9.84 6.93
CA GLY A 138 9.60 -11.15 7.41
C GLY A 138 10.20 -12.30 6.62
N SER A 139 9.79 -13.51 6.96
CA SER A 139 10.24 -14.74 6.31
C SER A 139 9.56 -15.04 4.96
N GLY A 140 8.79 -14.08 4.45
CA GLY A 140 8.07 -14.17 3.19
C GLY A 140 6.72 -13.45 3.22
N PRO A 141 6.00 -13.43 2.09
CA PRO A 141 4.77 -12.65 1.90
C PRO A 141 3.69 -12.92 2.97
N ASN A 142 3.49 -14.18 3.34
CA ASN A 142 2.49 -14.56 4.34
C ASN A 142 2.81 -14.02 5.75
N ASP A 143 4.09 -13.96 6.10
CA ASP A 143 4.52 -13.43 7.38
C ASP A 143 4.34 -11.91 7.42
N ILE A 144 4.70 -11.23 6.34
CA ILE A 144 4.50 -9.78 6.17
C ILE A 144 3.02 -9.42 6.26
N ALA A 145 2.15 -10.16 5.56
CA ALA A 145 0.71 -9.94 5.63
C ALA A 145 0.14 -10.17 7.04
N ARG A 146 0.66 -11.16 7.78
CA ARG A 146 0.29 -11.39 9.18
C ARG A 146 0.71 -10.24 10.08
N GLN A 147 1.94 -9.73 9.93
CA GLN A 147 2.44 -8.57 10.66
C GLN A 147 1.59 -7.33 10.38
N PHE A 148 1.23 -7.09 9.12
CA PHE A 148 0.34 -5.99 8.75
C PHE A 148 -1.03 -6.10 9.43
N ARG A 149 -1.65 -7.28 9.45
CA ARG A 149 -2.90 -7.51 10.19
C ARG A 149 -2.76 -7.31 11.71
N GLN A 150 -1.60 -7.55 12.28
CA GLN A 150 -1.35 -7.25 13.70
C GLN A 150 -1.24 -5.74 13.93
N LEU A 151 -0.61 -5.03 12.99
CA LEU A 151 -0.44 -3.57 13.05
C LEU A 151 -1.78 -2.83 12.99
N ILE A 152 -2.64 -3.17 12.02
CA ILE A 152 -3.92 -2.49 11.78
C ILE A 152 -5.12 -3.12 12.51
N GLY A 153 -4.90 -4.21 13.21
CA GLY A 153 -5.98 -4.97 13.88
C GLY A 153 -6.57 -6.09 13.01
N ARG A 154 -7.42 -6.88 13.63
CA ARG A 154 -8.07 -8.02 12.97
C ARG A 154 -9.31 -7.55 12.22
N SER A 155 -9.44 -7.99 10.99
CA SER A 155 -10.67 -7.81 10.24
C SER A 155 -11.84 -8.53 10.91
N TYR A 156 -13.02 -7.92 10.86
CA TYR A 156 -14.26 -8.58 11.23
C TYR A 156 -14.47 -9.82 10.36
N ILE A 157 -14.87 -10.93 10.97
CA ILE A 157 -15.25 -12.14 10.26
C ILE A 157 -16.77 -12.17 10.19
N PRO A 158 -17.37 -11.88 9.04
CA PRO A 158 -18.82 -11.86 8.91
C PRO A 158 -19.40 -13.28 8.96
N PRO A 159 -20.67 -13.44 9.35
CA PRO A 159 -21.35 -14.74 9.31
C PRO A 159 -21.47 -15.25 7.87
N LYS A 160 -21.62 -16.58 7.71
CA LYS A 160 -21.62 -17.22 6.38
C LYS A 160 -22.63 -16.65 5.39
N TRP A 161 -23.77 -16.19 5.85
CA TRP A 161 -24.79 -15.61 4.97
C TRP A 161 -24.33 -14.32 4.28
N ALA A 162 -23.39 -13.58 4.87
CA ALA A 162 -22.83 -12.36 4.26
C ALA A 162 -21.97 -12.63 3.03
N PHE A 163 -21.55 -13.89 2.82
CA PHE A 163 -20.82 -14.33 1.61
C PHE A 163 -21.78 -14.89 0.54
N GLY A 164 -23.09 -14.86 0.79
CA GLY A 164 -24.10 -15.26 -0.18
C GLY A 164 -24.39 -14.14 -1.19
N LEU A 165 -25.45 -14.35 -1.98
CA LEU A 165 -25.91 -13.33 -2.90
C LEU A 165 -26.37 -12.09 -2.12
N ALA A 166 -25.70 -10.98 -2.31
CA ALA A 166 -26.10 -9.67 -1.79
C ALA A 166 -26.29 -8.72 -2.98
N GLN A 167 -27.41 -7.98 -2.95
CA GLN A 167 -27.68 -6.92 -3.92
C GLN A 167 -27.73 -5.59 -3.18
N SER A 168 -26.82 -4.70 -3.55
CA SER A 168 -26.85 -3.29 -3.18
C SER A 168 -27.16 -2.48 -4.42
N ARG A 169 -28.13 -1.56 -4.34
CA ARG A 169 -28.57 -0.80 -5.49
C ARG A 169 -28.98 0.61 -5.08
N TRP A 170 -28.50 1.57 -5.84
CA TRP A 170 -28.95 2.96 -5.77
C TRP A 170 -30.12 3.16 -6.74
N GLY A 171 -31.31 3.32 -6.22
CA GLY A 171 -32.54 3.51 -7.00
C GLY A 171 -33.09 2.22 -7.64
N TYR A 172 -34.33 2.30 -8.12
CA TYR A 172 -35.05 1.24 -8.85
C TYR A 172 -35.46 1.76 -10.23
#